data_be86d96b2e2002116dd96f05b1a801c9
#
_entry.id   be86d96b2e2002116dd96f05b1a801c9
#
_cell.length_a   1.000
_cell.length_b   1.000
_cell.length_c   1.000
_cell.angle_alpha   90.00
_cell.angle_beta   90.00
_cell.angle_gamma   90.00
#
_symmetry.space_group_name_H-M   'P 1'
#
loop_
_entity.id
_entity.type
_entity.pdbx_description
1 polymer ?
#
loop_
_entity_poly.entity_id
_entity_poly.type
_entity_poly.pdbx_seq_one_letter_code
_entity_poly.pdbx_strand_id
1 'polypeptide(L)'
;MKNFTISYQINFTYEDPTENISRLIDISMQSKNLHSLQKVLAEYSVDDDVERNENAKTKIVDIDSNYFLIVDHKGKQIWKDWNFKER
;
A
#
# COMPACT_ATOMS: atom_id res chain seq x y z
N MET A 1 23.05 -2.55 -0.43
CA MET A 1 21.63 -2.39 -0.75
C MET A 1 21.17 -0.98 -0.47
N LYS A 2 20.16 -0.54 -1.19
CA LYS A 2 19.59 0.80 -1.04
C LYS A 2 18.27 0.71 -0.29
N ASN A 3 17.97 1.75 0.50
CA ASN A 3 16.69 1.86 1.19
C ASN A 3 15.68 2.58 0.30
N PHE A 4 14.47 2.05 0.24
CA PHE A 4 13.37 2.66 -0.50
C PHE A 4 12.18 2.84 0.44
N THR A 5 11.41 3.90 0.23
CA THR A 5 10.14 4.12 0.90
C THR A 5 9.03 3.94 -0.12
N ILE A 6 8.08 3.07 0.19
CA ILE A 6 6.97 2.71 -0.69
C ILE A 6 5.67 3.15 -0.04
N SER A 7 4.88 3.93 -0.77
CA SER A 7 3.59 4.41 -0.30
C SER A 7 2.48 3.55 -0.89
N TYR A 8 1.61 3.03 -0.01
CA TYR A 8 0.48 2.18 -0.36
C TYR A 8 -0.83 2.82 0.01
N GLN A 9 -1.86 2.49 -0.76
CA GLN A 9 -3.25 2.67 -0.36
C GLN A 9 -3.88 1.29 -0.21
N ILE A 10 -4.52 1.05 0.94
CA ILE A 10 -5.24 -0.18 1.22
C ILE A 10 -6.71 0.16 1.40
N ASN A 11 -7.58 -0.54 0.66
CA ASN A 11 -9.01 -0.34 0.69
C ASN A 11 -9.67 -1.57 1.29
N PHE A 12 -10.43 -1.38 2.37
CA PHE A 12 -11.20 -2.44 3.01
C PHE A 12 -12.66 -2.26 2.63
N THR A 13 -13.23 -3.27 1.98
CA THR A 13 -14.63 -3.29 1.61
C THR A 13 -15.38 -4.25 2.53
N TYR A 14 -16.46 -3.76 3.11
CA TYR A 14 -17.30 -4.51 4.06
C TYR A 14 -18.63 -4.87 3.40
N GLU A 15 -19.34 -5.82 4.01
CA GLU A 15 -20.68 -6.16 3.56
C GLU A 15 -21.61 -4.93 3.58
N ASP A 16 -21.45 -4.08 4.61
CA ASP A 16 -22.10 -2.78 4.67
C ASP A 16 -21.15 -1.74 4.06
N PRO A 17 -21.49 -1.14 2.90
CA PRO A 17 -20.61 -0.16 2.25
C PRO A 17 -20.33 1.09 3.08
N THR A 18 -21.18 1.42 4.04
CA THR A 18 -20.95 2.59 4.91
C THR A 18 -19.77 2.38 5.86
N GLU A 19 -19.33 1.15 6.01
CA GLU A 19 -18.20 0.78 6.88
C GLU A 19 -16.86 0.71 6.13
N ASN A 20 -16.89 0.88 4.80
CA ASN A 20 -15.68 0.85 3.97
C ASN A 20 -14.70 1.94 4.40
N ILE A 21 -13.42 1.58 4.44
CA ILE A 21 -12.35 2.53 4.77
C ILE A 21 -11.16 2.35 3.82
N SER A 22 -10.38 3.42 3.71
CA SER A 22 -9.11 3.40 2.99
C SER A 22 -8.01 3.90 3.93
N ARG A 23 -6.81 3.30 3.82
CA ARG A 23 -5.63 3.68 4.59
C ARG A 23 -4.48 3.99 3.67
N LEU A 24 -3.70 5.00 4.02
CA LEU A 24 -2.43 5.32 3.35
C LEU A 24 -1.30 5.00 4.33
N ILE A 25 -0.34 4.22 3.88
CA ILE A 25 0.83 3.89 4.70
C ILE A 25 2.11 3.96 3.87
N ASP A 26 3.22 4.19 4.55
CA ASP A 26 4.54 4.13 3.97
C ASP A 26 5.31 2.99 4.63
N ILE A 27 5.98 2.17 3.81
CA ILE A 27 6.85 1.12 4.31
C ILE A 27 8.26 1.31 3.77
N SER A 28 9.24 0.82 4.50
CA SER A 28 10.65 0.87 4.08
C SER A 28 11.16 -0.51 3.75
N MET A 29 11.83 -0.64 2.63
CA MET A 29 12.46 -1.90 2.20
C MET A 29 13.83 -1.64 1.61
N GLN A 30 14.72 -2.61 1.75
CA GLN A 30 16.02 -2.60 1.10
C GLN A 30 16.00 -3.44 -0.16
N SER A 31 16.65 -2.96 -1.21
CA SER A 31 16.78 -3.69 -2.47
C SER A 31 18.00 -3.19 -3.25
N LYS A 32 18.43 -3.96 -4.23
CA LYS A 32 19.53 -3.58 -5.11
C LYS A 32 19.15 -2.40 -5.99
N ASN A 33 17.94 -2.43 -6.55
CA ASN A 33 17.45 -1.45 -7.51
C ASN A 33 15.92 -1.50 -7.56
N LEU A 34 15.33 -0.59 -8.35
CA LEU A 34 13.88 -0.49 -8.49
C LEU A 34 13.25 -1.78 -9.04
N HIS A 35 13.86 -2.37 -10.06
CA HIS A 35 13.33 -3.58 -10.68
C HIS A 35 13.21 -4.75 -9.70
N SER A 36 14.27 -4.98 -8.91
CA SER A 36 14.27 -6.02 -7.88
C SER A 36 13.24 -5.73 -6.78
N LEU A 37 13.10 -4.45 -6.41
CA LEU A 37 12.10 -4.03 -5.43
C LEU A 37 10.69 -4.32 -5.92
N GLN A 38 10.39 -3.98 -7.17
CA GLN A 38 9.06 -4.20 -7.74
C GLN A 38 8.68 -5.67 -7.82
N LYS A 39 9.65 -6.57 -8.02
CA LYS A 39 9.41 -8.01 -7.96
C LYS A 39 8.97 -8.46 -6.57
N VAL A 40 9.61 -7.93 -5.54
CA VAL A 40 9.24 -8.24 -4.15
C VAL A 40 7.85 -7.69 -3.84
N LEU A 41 7.57 -6.46 -4.26
CA LEU A 41 6.29 -5.81 -4.00
C LEU A 41 5.11 -6.54 -4.68
N ALA A 42 5.35 -7.21 -5.79
CA ALA A 42 4.31 -7.96 -6.49
C ALA A 42 3.74 -9.11 -5.63
N GLU A 43 4.52 -9.61 -4.67
CA GLU A 43 4.13 -10.72 -3.80
C GLU A 43 3.95 -10.31 -2.35
N TYR A 44 4.22 -9.05 -2.03
CA TYR A 44 4.17 -8.56 -0.65
C TYR A 44 2.73 -8.25 -0.24
N SER A 45 2.33 -8.78 0.91
CA SER A 45 1.03 -8.49 1.51
C SER A 45 1.21 -7.46 2.62
N VAL A 46 0.68 -6.27 2.41
CA VAL A 46 0.81 -5.15 3.35
C VAL A 46 -0.41 -5.02 4.27
N ASP A 47 -1.51 -5.66 3.92
CA ASP A 47 -2.78 -5.50 4.63
C ASP A 47 -2.77 -6.02 6.08
N ASP A 48 -1.88 -6.94 6.40
CA ASP A 48 -1.77 -7.49 7.76
C ASP A 48 -1.25 -6.46 8.78
N ASP A 49 -0.53 -5.45 8.30
CA ASP A 49 0.07 -4.43 9.16
C ASP A 49 -0.79 -3.17 9.28
N VAL A 50 -2.00 -3.19 8.73
CA VAL A 50 -2.86 -2.02 8.64
C VAL A 50 -4.14 -2.22 9.46
N GLU A 51 -4.49 -1.21 10.25
CA GLU A 51 -5.71 -1.25 11.05
C GLU A 51 -6.95 -1.27 10.19
N ARG A 52 -7.84 -2.17 10.54
CA ARG A 52 -9.16 -2.27 9.95
C ARG A 52 -10.12 -1.31 10.64
N ASN A 53 -11.34 -1.20 10.15
CA ASN A 53 -12.37 -0.39 10.78
C ASN A 53 -12.84 -1.07 12.07
N GLU A 54 -12.38 -0.58 13.21
CA GLU A 54 -12.71 -1.16 14.53
C GLU A 54 -14.20 -1.04 14.88
N ASN A 55 -14.89 -0.12 14.25
CA ASN A 55 -16.31 0.11 14.50
C ASN A 55 -17.21 -0.68 13.56
N ALA A 56 -16.64 -1.43 12.63
CA ALA A 56 -17.40 -2.21 11.66
C ALA A 56 -18.18 -3.34 12.36
N LYS A 57 -19.42 -3.50 11.97
CA LYS A 57 -20.32 -4.56 12.47
C LYS A 57 -20.46 -5.71 11.48
N THR A 58 -20.07 -5.49 10.23
CA THR A 58 -20.12 -6.50 9.17
C THR A 58 -18.72 -7.01 8.83
N LYS A 59 -18.66 -8.03 8.02
CA LYS A 59 -17.41 -8.67 7.64
C LYS A 59 -16.74 -7.99 6.46
N ILE A 60 -15.42 -8.09 6.38
CA ILE A 60 -14.67 -7.70 5.20
C ILE A 60 -14.97 -8.68 4.08
N VAL A 61 -15.34 -8.15 2.90
CA VAL A 61 -15.60 -8.94 1.69
C VAL A 61 -14.50 -8.81 0.66
N ASP A 62 -13.67 -7.76 0.75
CA ASP A 62 -12.54 -7.56 -0.14
C ASP A 62 -11.49 -6.66 0.49
N ILE A 63 -10.22 -6.93 0.18
CA ILE A 63 -9.09 -6.09 0.57
C ILE A 63 -8.27 -5.85 -0.68
N ASP A 64 -8.10 -4.57 -1.04
CA ASP A 64 -7.35 -4.16 -2.21
C ASP A 64 -6.19 -3.27 -1.77
N SER A 65 -4.97 -3.63 -2.15
CA SER A 65 -3.78 -2.86 -1.81
C SER A 65 -2.95 -2.57 -3.04
N ASN A 66 -2.56 -1.31 -3.21
CA ASN A 66 -1.76 -0.87 -4.34
C ASN A 66 -0.70 0.11 -3.88
N TYR A 67 0.55 -0.10 -4.29
CA TYR A 67 1.55 0.93 -4.10
C TYR A 67 1.45 1.95 -5.24
N PHE A 68 1.67 3.22 -4.92
CA PHE A 68 1.51 4.31 -5.89
C PHE A 68 2.72 5.23 -5.98
N LEU A 69 3.68 5.08 -5.09
CA LEU A 69 4.86 5.94 -5.04
C LEU A 69 6.05 5.18 -4.45
N ILE A 70 7.21 5.33 -5.08
CA ILE A 70 8.47 4.82 -4.56
C ILE A 70 9.49 5.95 -4.54
N VAL A 71 10.09 6.15 -3.37
CA VAL A 71 11.10 7.17 -3.12
C VAL A 71 12.41 6.47 -2.74
N ASP A 72 13.53 6.92 -3.29
CA ASP A 72 14.82 6.34 -3.00
C ASP A 72 15.41 6.84 -1.67
N HIS A 73 16.60 6.35 -1.31
CA HIS A 73 17.26 6.70 -0.05
C HIS A 73 17.67 8.18 0.05
N LYS A 74 17.64 8.91 -1.07
CA LYS A 74 17.94 10.34 -1.11
C LYS A 74 16.67 11.21 -1.09
N GLY A 75 15.51 10.59 -0.97
CA GLY A 75 14.23 11.29 -1.01
C GLY A 75 13.74 11.62 -2.41
N LYS A 76 14.36 11.04 -3.43
CA LYS A 76 13.96 11.28 -4.82
C LYS A 76 12.86 10.30 -5.22
N GLN A 77 11.79 10.84 -5.80
CA GLN A 77 10.72 10.03 -6.38
C GLN A 77 11.26 9.34 -7.64
N ILE A 78 11.29 8.00 -7.64
CA ILE A 78 11.82 7.20 -8.74
C ILE A 78 10.75 6.41 -9.48
N TRP A 79 9.55 6.30 -8.92
CA TRP A 79 8.41 5.66 -9.55
C TRP A 79 7.12 6.22 -8.99
N LYS A 80 6.13 6.41 -9.85
CA LYS A 80 4.81 6.89 -9.47
C LYS A 80 3.76 6.25 -10.37
N ASP A 81 2.63 5.87 -9.77
CA ASP A 81 1.45 5.45 -10.52
C ASP A 81 0.67 6.69 -10.93
N TRP A 82 0.75 7.05 -12.21
CA TRP A 82 0.07 8.23 -12.75
C TRP A 82 -1.45 8.11 -12.80
N ASN A 83 -1.97 6.89 -12.65
CA ASN A 83 -3.41 6.63 -12.60
C ASN A 83 -3.95 6.57 -11.17
N PHE A 84 -3.10 6.76 -10.18
CA PHE A 84 -3.51 6.71 -8.79
C PHE A 84 -4.50 7.82 -8.47
N LYS A 85 -5.59 7.45 -7.79
CA LYS A 85 -6.58 8.38 -7.25
C LYS A 85 -6.81 8.04 -5.79
N GLU A 86 -6.60 8.99 -4.93
CA GLU A 86 -6.88 8.85 -3.51
C GLU A 86 -8.39 8.75 -3.30
N ARG A 87 -8.78 7.78 -2.50
CA ARG A 87 -10.18 7.54 -2.16
C ARG A 87 -10.54 8.16 -0.82
#